data_939bd2450949483cb07997ec1f592f77
#
_entry.id   939bd2450949483cb07997ec1f592f77
#
_cell.length_a   1.000
_cell.length_b   1.000
_cell.length_c   1.000
_cell.angle_alpha   90.00
_cell.angle_beta   90.00
_cell.angle_gamma   90.00
#
_symmetry.space_group_name_H-M   'P 1'
#
loop_
_entity.id
_entity.type
_entity.pdbx_description
1 polymer ?
#
loop_
_entity_poly.entity_id
_entity_poly.type
_entity_poly.pdbx_seq_one_letter_code
_entity_poly.pdbx_strand_id
1 'polypeptide(L)'
;MGAQTKTLAEQVADGIMNLIQETPYKAGDKLPTEKELCESTGAGRNTVREALKILASRNVLEIRQGAGTFVSEKQGIPDDP
;
A
#
# COMPACT_ATOMS: atom_id res chain seq x y z
N MET A 1 -11.57 -23.74 9.21
CA MET A 1 -11.76 -23.27 9.04
C MET A 1 -11.64 -22.32 8.84
N GLY A 2 -11.89 -21.97 9.05
CA GLY A 2 -11.88 -20.73 9.06
C GLY A 2 -11.29 -20.08 8.00
N ALA A 3 -11.76 -20.17 7.02
CA ALA A 3 -11.22 -19.57 5.97
C ALA A 3 -11.34 -18.14 6.12
N GLN A 4 -10.31 -17.49 6.30
CA GLN A 4 -10.32 -16.16 6.28
C GLN A 4 -10.43 -15.72 4.92
N THR A 5 -11.47 -15.17 4.52
CA THR A 5 -11.66 -14.65 3.19
C THR A 5 -11.31 -13.19 3.20
N LYS A 6 -10.23 -12.85 2.56
CA LYS A 6 -9.86 -11.45 2.43
C LYS A 6 -10.65 -10.80 1.32
N THR A 7 -10.97 -9.54 1.49
CA THR A 7 -11.60 -8.80 0.40
C THR A 7 -10.59 -8.62 -0.72
N LEU A 8 -11.07 -8.25 -1.88
CA LEU A 8 -10.19 -8.01 -3.00
C LEU A 8 -9.20 -6.89 -2.69
N ALA A 9 -9.67 -5.86 -2.00
CA ALA A 9 -8.79 -4.76 -1.61
C ALA A 9 -7.69 -5.25 -0.67
N GLU A 10 -8.02 -6.16 0.25
CA GLU A 10 -7.00 -6.70 1.15
C GLU A 10 -5.99 -7.54 0.41
N GLN A 11 -6.43 -8.29 -0.58
CA GLN A 11 -5.51 -9.07 -1.39
C GLN A 11 -4.57 -8.17 -2.19
N VAL A 12 -5.11 -7.09 -2.73
CA VAL A 12 -4.29 -6.14 -3.48
C VAL A 12 -3.32 -5.44 -2.53
N ALA A 13 -3.77 -5.13 -1.31
CA ALA A 13 -2.89 -4.51 -0.32
C ALA A 13 -1.72 -5.43 0.01
N ASP A 14 -1.97 -6.74 0.13
CA ASP A 14 -0.89 -7.70 0.36
C ASP A 14 0.09 -7.70 -0.81
N GLY A 15 -0.42 -7.62 -2.02
CA GLY A 15 0.44 -7.56 -3.20
C GLY A 15 1.30 -6.32 -3.24
N ILE A 16 0.73 -5.19 -2.87
CA ILE A 16 1.48 -3.94 -2.82
C ILE A 16 2.53 -4.00 -1.71
N MET A 17 2.16 -4.59 -0.56
CA MET A 17 3.10 -4.75 0.53
C MET A 17 4.30 -5.60 0.08
N ASN A 18 4.04 -6.68 -0.64
CA ASN A 18 5.12 -7.51 -1.18
C ASN A 18 6.00 -6.71 -2.13
N LEU A 19 5.40 -5.90 -2.96
CA LEU A 19 6.15 -5.05 -3.88
C LEU A 19 7.08 -4.12 -3.10
N ILE A 20 6.58 -3.52 -2.03
CA ILE A 20 7.39 -2.63 -1.22
C ILE A 20 8.54 -3.38 -0.57
N GLN A 21 8.29 -4.61 -0.10
CA GLN A 21 9.32 -5.38 0.57
C GLN A 21 10.38 -5.91 -0.38
N GLU A 22 9.96 -6.26 -1.59
CA GLU A 22 10.91 -6.83 -2.56
C GLU A 22 11.69 -5.78 -3.33
N THR A 23 11.16 -4.58 -3.42
CA THR A 23 11.85 -3.50 -4.10
C THR A 23 12.60 -2.71 -3.05
N PRO A 24 13.78 -2.22 -3.37
CA PRO A 24 14.55 -1.50 -2.34
C PRO A 24 14.03 -0.09 -2.13
N TYR A 25 12.78 0.03 -1.75
CA TYR A 25 12.20 1.31 -1.39
C TYR A 25 12.71 1.75 -0.03
N LYS A 26 12.93 3.04 0.11
CA LYS A 26 13.31 3.62 1.38
C LYS A 26 12.18 4.47 1.88
N ALA A 27 12.20 4.77 3.15
CA ALA A 27 11.21 5.67 3.73
C ALA A 27 11.21 6.98 2.95
N GLY A 28 10.04 7.43 2.61
CA GLY A 28 9.88 8.67 1.83
C GLY A 28 9.88 8.48 0.33
N ASP A 29 10.22 7.29 -0.16
CA ASP A 29 10.23 7.07 -1.60
C ASP A 29 8.82 7.05 -2.15
N LYS A 30 8.67 7.52 -3.36
CA LYS A 30 7.36 7.56 -4.00
C LYS A 30 7.05 6.22 -4.62
N LEU A 31 5.84 5.76 -4.41
CA LEU A 31 5.37 4.52 -5.00
C LEU A 31 4.86 4.74 -6.41
N PRO A 32 4.67 3.68 -7.18
CA PRO A 32 4.05 3.81 -8.49
C PRO A 32 2.67 4.44 -8.37
N THR A 33 2.22 5.02 -9.46
CA THR A 33 0.90 5.68 -9.48
C THR A 33 -0.20 4.64 -9.39
N GLU A 34 -1.41 5.11 -9.09
CA GLU A 34 -2.57 4.23 -9.08
C GLU A 34 -2.70 3.49 -10.40
N LYS A 35 -2.48 4.19 -11.50
CA LYS A 35 -2.59 3.57 -12.80
C LYS A 35 -1.58 2.45 -12.96
N GLU A 36 -0.35 2.70 -12.55
CA GLU A 36 0.70 1.69 -12.63
C GLU A 36 0.39 0.51 -11.73
N LEU A 37 -0.15 0.77 -10.56
CA LEU A 37 -0.52 -0.29 -9.63
C LEU A 37 -1.70 -1.11 -10.18
N CYS A 38 -2.64 -0.46 -10.85
CA CYS A 38 -3.73 -1.17 -11.50
C CYS A 38 -3.17 -2.12 -12.55
N GLU A 39 -2.21 -1.65 -13.32
CA GLU A 39 -1.64 -2.48 -14.37
C GLU A 39 -0.85 -3.64 -13.81
N SER A 40 -0.12 -3.42 -12.74
CA SER A 40 0.70 -4.49 -12.20
C SER A 40 -0.10 -5.50 -11.39
N THR A 41 -1.18 -5.08 -10.75
CA THR A 41 -1.99 -5.99 -9.94
C THR A 41 -3.16 -6.57 -10.71
N GLY A 42 -3.54 -5.96 -11.81
CA GLY A 42 -4.73 -6.38 -12.54
C GLY A 42 -6.03 -5.94 -11.91
N ALA A 43 -5.97 -5.14 -10.87
CA ALA A 43 -7.16 -4.70 -10.16
C ALA A 43 -7.67 -3.37 -10.69
N GLY A 44 -8.93 -3.07 -10.41
CA GLY A 44 -9.49 -1.79 -10.81
C GLY A 44 -9.04 -0.65 -9.92
N ARG A 45 -9.27 0.57 -10.37
CA ARG A 45 -8.83 1.75 -9.64
C ARG A 45 -9.40 1.84 -8.25
N ASN A 46 -10.69 1.55 -8.11
CA ASN A 46 -11.31 1.64 -6.79
C ASN A 46 -10.69 0.64 -5.83
N THR A 47 -10.39 -0.56 -6.32
CA THR A 47 -9.80 -1.59 -5.49
C THR A 47 -8.38 -1.20 -5.07
N VAL A 48 -7.60 -0.67 -6.00
CA VAL A 48 -6.26 -0.21 -5.70
C VAL A 48 -6.31 0.93 -4.68
N ARG A 49 -7.23 1.86 -4.86
CA ARG A 49 -7.35 2.98 -3.94
C ARG A 49 -7.69 2.52 -2.53
N GLU A 50 -8.61 1.55 -2.42
CA GLU A 50 -8.96 0.99 -1.12
C GLU A 50 -7.77 0.27 -0.50
N ALA A 51 -7.01 -0.46 -1.32
CA ALA A 51 -5.83 -1.14 -0.83
C ALA A 51 -4.80 -0.15 -0.29
N LEU A 52 -4.62 0.96 -0.98
CA LEU A 52 -3.69 1.99 -0.51
C LEU A 52 -4.16 2.59 0.80
N LYS A 53 -5.47 2.78 0.97
CA LYS A 53 -5.99 3.29 2.22
C LYS A 53 -5.76 2.30 3.36
N ILE A 54 -5.91 1.01 3.09
CA ILE A 54 -5.65 -0.01 4.09
C ILE A 54 -4.20 0.08 4.55
N LEU A 55 -3.26 0.18 3.61
CA LEU A 55 -1.86 0.26 3.97
C LEU A 55 -1.52 1.56 4.67
N ALA A 56 -2.17 2.64 4.29
CA ALA A 56 -1.96 3.92 4.97
C ALA A 56 -2.44 3.85 6.41
N SER A 57 -3.55 3.14 6.66
CA SER A 57 -4.06 3.00 8.01
C SER A 57 -3.13 2.18 8.89
N ARG A 58 -2.26 1.37 8.29
CA ARG A 58 -1.28 0.59 9.01
C ARG A 58 0.08 1.26 9.07
N ASN A 59 0.15 2.51 8.62
CA ASN A 59 1.39 3.29 8.59
C ASN A 59 2.47 2.65 7.70
N VAL A 60 2.06 1.89 6.71
CA VAL A 60 3.00 1.34 5.75
C VAL A 60 3.35 2.39 4.71
N LEU A 61 2.37 3.21 4.35
CA LEU A 61 2.60 4.26 3.36
C LEU A 61 1.80 5.49 3.73
N GLU A 62 2.07 6.56 3.03
CA GLU A 62 1.42 7.83 3.28
C GLU A 62 0.85 8.35 1.97
N ILE A 63 -0.42 8.69 1.96
CA ILE A 63 -1.08 9.23 0.78
C ILE A 63 -1.08 10.74 0.91
N ARG A 64 -0.45 11.42 -0.05
CA ARG A 64 -0.44 12.88 -0.09
C ARG A 64 -1.23 13.33 -1.29
N GLN A 65 -2.32 14.02 -1.02
CA GLN A 65 -3.19 14.43 -2.09
C GLN A 65 -2.47 15.36 -3.04
N GLY A 66 -2.61 15.08 -4.33
CA GLY A 66 -1.96 15.90 -5.34
C GLY A 66 -0.50 15.59 -5.56
N ALA A 67 0.12 14.83 -4.66
CA ALA A 67 1.54 14.54 -4.78
C ALA A 67 1.80 13.06 -5.04
N GLY A 68 0.96 12.18 -4.53
CA GLY A 68 1.12 10.74 -4.75
C GLY A 68 1.15 9.97 -3.46
N THR A 69 1.65 8.74 -3.54
CA THR A 69 1.73 7.84 -2.41
C THR A 69 3.20 7.56 -2.14
N PHE A 70 3.57 7.63 -0.89
CA PHE A 70 4.96 7.52 -0.48
C PHE A 70 5.12 6.48 0.61
N VAL A 71 6.28 5.84 0.68
CA VAL A 71 6.57 4.91 1.75
C VAL A 71 6.68 5.69 3.06
N SER A 72 5.99 5.21 4.08
CA SER A 72 5.93 5.95 5.35
C SER A 72 7.28 5.96 6.04
N GLU A 73 7.62 7.07 6.61
CA GLU A 73 8.84 7.18 7.37
C GLU A 73 8.71 6.59 8.76
N LYS A 74 7.47 6.31 9.18
CA LYS A 74 7.25 5.74 10.50
C LYS A 74 6.90 4.27 10.46
N GLN A 75 7.17 3.63 9.29
CA GLN A 75 6.74 2.28 9.11
C GLN A 75 7.41 1.38 10.11
N GLY A 76 6.63 0.64 10.84
CA GLY A 76 7.14 -0.32 11.79
C GLY A 76 7.82 0.24 13.01
N ILE A 77 7.82 1.55 13.19
CA ILE A 77 8.47 2.16 14.34
C ILE A 77 7.43 2.62 15.30
N PRO A 78 7.42 2.14 16.53
CA PRO A 78 6.44 2.62 17.48
C PRO A 78 6.71 4.07 17.77
N ASP A 79 5.64 4.77 17.99
CA ASP A 79 5.77 6.11 18.30
C ASP A 79 6.21 6.24 19.65
N ASP A 80 7.35 6.70 19.92
CA ASP A 80 7.83 6.80 21.16
C ASP A 80 7.55 7.99 21.77
N PRO A 81 7.08 8.13 22.86
CA PRO A 81 6.85 9.38 23.57
C PRO A 81 8.14 10.08 23.86
#